data_600ec83f4e1bad49551e2f8ab69a0ff9
#
_entry.id   600ec83f4e1bad49551e2f8ab69a0ff9
#
_cell.length_a   1.000
_cell.length_b   1.000
_cell.length_c   1.000
_cell.angle_alpha   90.00
_cell.angle_beta   90.00
_cell.angle_gamma   90.00
#
_symmetry.space_group_name_H-M   'P 1'
#
loop_
_entity.id
_entity.type
_entity.pdbx_description
1 polymer ?
#
loop_
_entity_poly.entity_id
_entity_poly.type
_entity_poly.pdbx_seq_one_letter_code
_entity_poly.pdbx_strand_id
1 'polypeptide(L)'
;VRLLDCADFSVIYSIERNTDKELFANFDLTEEEYVRLASKNPSIGFEIDGKNVGGMFIRSQKIHLSVMPEYHGQWGWLFTPAFKWAFSISDPLYAYVSRDNDKVLRFIRRHDWKKVNEIDSTIIFELTDLTTRYPK
;
A
#
# COMPACT_ATOMS: atom_id res chain seq x y z
N VAL A 1 14.78 10.83 3.09
CA VAL A 1 13.91 9.65 2.95
C VAL A 1 13.69 9.04 4.31
N ARG A 2 12.46 9.07 4.79
CA ARG A 2 12.12 8.48 6.09
C ARG A 2 10.66 8.06 6.19
N LEU A 3 10.37 7.16 7.13
CA LEU A 3 9.01 6.80 7.51
C LEU A 3 8.50 7.79 8.57
N LEU A 4 7.22 8.16 8.45
CA LEU A 4 6.51 8.96 9.44
C LEU A 4 5.64 8.03 10.29
N ASP A 5 5.39 8.43 11.55
CA ASP A 5 4.66 7.61 12.51
C ASP A 5 3.22 7.30 12.10
N CYS A 6 2.63 8.12 11.25
CA CYS A 6 1.30 7.87 10.70
C CYS A 6 1.20 8.46 9.29
N ALA A 7 0.27 7.92 8.51
CA ALA A 7 0.04 8.40 7.16
C ALA A 7 -0.73 9.73 7.17
N ASP A 8 -0.47 10.54 6.15
CA ASP A 8 -1.34 11.66 5.81
C ASP A 8 -2.41 11.13 4.86
N PHE A 9 -3.59 10.87 5.39
CA PHE A 9 -4.67 10.26 4.61
C PHE A 9 -5.25 11.19 3.54
N SER A 10 -5.05 12.48 3.66
CA SER A 10 -5.41 13.42 2.59
C SER A 10 -4.51 13.22 1.36
N VAL A 11 -3.21 12.97 1.60
CA VAL A 11 -2.27 12.66 0.52
C VAL A 11 -2.65 11.31 -0.13
N ILE A 12 -2.91 10.29 0.68
CA ILE A 12 -3.32 8.97 0.16
C ILE A 12 -4.60 9.06 -0.64
N TYR A 13 -5.60 9.78 -0.15
CA TYR A 13 -6.85 10.00 -0.85
C TYR A 13 -6.63 10.63 -2.24
N SER A 14 -5.79 11.66 -2.29
CA SER A 14 -5.47 12.34 -3.54
C SER A 14 -4.81 11.38 -4.55
N ILE A 15 -3.88 10.57 -4.08
CA ILE A 15 -3.19 9.59 -4.94
C ILE A 15 -4.16 8.54 -5.45
N GLU A 16 -4.93 7.92 -4.57
CA GLU A 16 -5.87 6.86 -4.94
C GLU A 16 -6.97 7.36 -5.85
N ARG A 17 -7.49 8.56 -5.60
CA ARG A 17 -8.53 9.15 -6.45
C ARG A 17 -8.03 9.37 -7.88
N ASN A 18 -6.76 9.72 -8.06
CA ASN A 18 -6.19 9.94 -9.39
C ASN A 18 -5.81 8.65 -10.08
N THR A 19 -5.50 7.59 -9.33
CA THR A 19 -5.04 6.30 -9.88
C THR A 19 -6.13 5.25 -9.98
N ASP A 20 -7.14 5.31 -9.12
CA ASP A 20 -8.24 4.35 -9.09
C ASP A 20 -9.60 5.07 -9.17
N LYS A 21 -9.84 5.68 -10.32
CA LYS A 21 -11.05 6.46 -10.56
C LYS A 21 -12.33 5.62 -10.50
N GLU A 22 -12.25 4.35 -10.90
CA GLU A 22 -13.41 3.45 -10.87
C GLU A 22 -13.86 3.16 -9.45
N LEU A 23 -12.93 2.91 -8.56
CA LEU A 23 -13.22 2.66 -7.14
C LEU A 23 -13.98 3.85 -6.54
N PHE A 24 -13.48 5.07 -6.78
CA PHE A 24 -14.08 6.28 -6.24
C PHE A 24 -15.36 6.70 -6.97
N ALA A 25 -15.58 6.25 -8.19
CA ALA A 25 -16.84 6.47 -8.89
C ALA A 25 -17.97 5.65 -8.28
N ASN A 26 -17.65 4.48 -7.70
CA ASN A 26 -18.63 3.59 -7.08
C ASN A 26 -18.86 3.89 -5.60
N PHE A 27 -17.92 4.58 -4.95
CA PHE A 27 -18.03 4.98 -3.55
C PHE A 27 -18.06 6.50 -3.47
N ASP A 28 -19.23 7.04 -3.18
CA ASP A 28 -19.44 8.48 -3.07
C ASP A 28 -18.92 9.02 -1.74
N LEU A 29 -17.61 8.77 -1.48
CA LEU A 29 -16.94 9.22 -0.27
C LEU A 29 -16.25 10.56 -0.51
N THR A 30 -16.53 11.53 0.36
CA THR A 30 -15.77 12.78 0.38
C THR A 30 -14.39 12.53 0.98
N GLU A 31 -13.45 13.45 0.72
CA GLU A 31 -12.11 13.38 1.32
C GLU A 31 -12.21 13.32 2.85
N GLU A 32 -13.07 14.15 3.45
CA GLU A 32 -13.26 14.18 4.90
C GLU A 32 -13.73 12.84 5.45
N GLU A 33 -14.70 12.22 4.78
CA GLU A 33 -15.22 10.91 5.18
C GLU A 33 -14.15 9.82 5.04
N TYR A 34 -13.38 9.85 3.94
CA TYR A 34 -12.30 8.90 3.71
C TYR A 34 -11.23 9.02 4.80
N VAL A 35 -10.76 10.23 5.07
CA VAL A 35 -9.74 10.48 6.09
C VAL A 35 -10.22 10.00 7.46
N ARG A 36 -11.46 10.28 7.82
CA ARG A 36 -12.03 9.85 9.09
C ARG A 36 -12.07 8.32 9.23
N LEU A 37 -12.50 7.62 8.18
CA LEU A 37 -12.61 6.16 8.23
C LEU A 37 -11.24 5.48 8.16
N ALA A 38 -10.38 5.93 7.25
CA ALA A 38 -9.06 5.33 7.05
C ALA A 38 -8.13 5.56 8.24
N SER A 39 -8.23 6.71 8.90
CA SER A 39 -7.39 7.06 10.07
C SER A 39 -7.55 6.14 11.25
N LYS A 40 -8.58 5.31 11.28
CA LYS A 40 -8.79 4.32 12.34
C LYS A 40 -7.87 3.11 12.19
N ASN A 41 -7.19 2.98 11.08
CA ASN A 41 -6.32 1.84 10.79
C ASN A 41 -4.85 2.16 11.11
N PRO A 42 -4.04 1.15 11.48
CA PRO A 42 -2.59 1.35 11.60
C PRO A 42 -1.99 1.86 10.30
N SER A 43 -1.11 2.85 10.39
CA SER A 43 -0.53 3.48 9.20
C SER A 43 0.86 4.01 9.44
N ILE A 44 1.60 4.21 8.35
CA ILE A 44 2.86 4.96 8.29
C ILE A 44 2.85 5.87 7.08
N GLY A 45 3.57 6.97 7.16
CA GLY A 45 3.72 7.90 6.05
C GLY A 45 5.10 7.79 5.41
N PHE A 46 5.22 8.23 4.17
CA PHE A 46 6.48 8.26 3.42
C PHE A 46 6.87 9.72 3.17
N GLU A 47 8.10 10.06 3.60
CA GLU A 47 8.65 11.39 3.39
C GLU A 47 9.92 11.31 2.54
N ILE A 48 9.96 12.08 1.47
CA ILE A 48 11.12 12.21 0.59
C ILE A 48 11.40 13.71 0.44
N ASP A 49 12.62 14.12 0.77
CA ASP A 49 13.06 15.52 0.69
C ASP A 49 12.13 16.50 1.44
N GLY A 50 11.68 16.08 2.62
CA GLY A 50 10.81 16.91 3.46
C GLY A 50 9.36 16.98 3.03
N LYS A 51 8.99 16.23 1.99
CA LYS A 51 7.62 16.21 1.46
C LYS A 51 6.96 14.85 1.74
N ASN A 52 5.70 14.88 2.18
CA ASN A 52 4.89 13.67 2.33
C ASN A 52 4.44 13.21 0.94
N VAL A 53 4.92 12.04 0.51
CA VAL A 53 4.69 11.53 -0.86
C VAL A 53 3.79 10.31 -0.92
N GLY A 54 3.28 9.87 0.21
CA GLY A 54 2.39 8.72 0.27
C GLY A 54 2.37 8.07 1.62
N GLY A 55 1.97 6.82 1.66
CA GLY A 55 1.92 6.06 2.90
C GLY A 55 1.38 4.65 2.69
N MET A 56 1.26 3.95 3.80
CA MET A 56 0.76 2.59 3.86
C MET A 56 -0.16 2.45 5.06
N PHE A 57 -1.27 1.75 4.91
CA PHE A 57 -2.11 1.39 6.04
C PHE A 57 -2.65 -0.02 5.88
N ILE A 58 -3.08 -0.62 7.00
CA ILE A 58 -3.56 -2.00 7.04
C ILE A 58 -4.97 -2.01 7.59
N ARG A 59 -5.89 -2.60 6.82
CA ARG A 59 -7.27 -2.77 7.21
C ARG A 59 -7.66 -4.24 7.03
N SER A 60 -8.00 -4.92 8.12
CA SER A 60 -8.42 -6.33 8.08
C SER A 60 -7.43 -7.20 7.30
N GLN A 61 -6.14 -7.12 7.63
CA GLN A 61 -5.04 -7.83 6.98
C GLN A 61 -4.79 -7.42 5.52
N LYS A 62 -5.57 -6.49 4.98
CA LYS A 62 -5.37 -5.97 3.63
C LYS A 62 -4.45 -4.75 3.69
N ILE A 63 -3.40 -4.80 2.90
CA ILE A 63 -2.42 -3.71 2.81
C ILE A 63 -2.85 -2.71 1.74
N HIS A 64 -2.74 -1.44 2.07
CA HIS A 64 -2.96 -0.33 1.15
C HIS A 64 -1.69 0.50 1.09
N LEU A 65 -1.13 0.58 -0.10
CA LEU A 65 0.13 1.29 -0.37
C LEU A 65 -0.12 2.33 -1.45
N SER A 66 0.22 3.57 -1.18
CA SER A 66 0.09 4.66 -2.14
C SER A 66 1.32 5.53 -2.13
N VAL A 67 1.88 5.80 -3.31
CA VAL A 67 3.02 6.70 -3.50
C VAL A 67 2.72 7.59 -4.70
N MET A 68 2.99 8.89 -4.58
CA MET A 68 2.84 9.82 -5.71
C MET A 68 3.62 9.31 -6.92
N PRO A 69 3.02 9.34 -8.14
CA PRO A 69 3.66 8.77 -9.33
C PRO A 69 5.07 9.30 -9.61
N GLU A 70 5.33 10.58 -9.35
CA GLU A 70 6.65 11.18 -9.57
C GLU A 70 7.75 10.62 -8.65
N TYR A 71 7.37 9.90 -7.59
CA TYR A 71 8.32 9.30 -6.64
C TYR A 71 8.38 7.78 -6.70
N HIS A 72 7.72 7.15 -7.67
CA HIS A 72 7.69 5.68 -7.78
C HIS A 72 9.08 5.05 -7.88
N GLY A 73 10.04 5.72 -8.49
CA GLY A 73 11.41 5.20 -8.60
C GLY A 73 12.25 5.40 -7.36
N GLN A 74 11.79 6.17 -6.38
CA GLN A 74 12.57 6.57 -5.20
C GLN A 74 12.14 5.89 -3.91
N TRP A 75 10.93 5.35 -3.84
CA TRP A 75 10.42 4.80 -2.59
C TRP A 75 11.05 3.46 -2.21
N GLY A 76 11.83 2.85 -3.11
CA GLY A 76 12.52 1.58 -2.83
C GLY A 76 13.35 1.59 -1.55
N TRP A 77 13.89 2.74 -1.17
CA TRP A 77 14.62 2.92 0.08
C TRP A 77 13.74 2.74 1.31
N LEU A 78 12.43 2.96 1.17
CA LEU A 78 11.46 2.82 2.24
C LEU A 78 10.82 1.43 2.28
N PHE A 79 11.02 0.64 1.23
CA PHE A 79 10.36 -0.66 1.08
C PHE A 79 10.63 -1.60 2.27
N THR A 80 11.89 -1.88 2.55
CA THR A 80 12.24 -2.84 3.62
C THR A 80 11.71 -2.40 4.99
N PRO A 81 11.94 -1.16 5.45
CA PRO A 81 11.38 -0.73 6.73
C PRO A 81 9.84 -0.66 6.71
N ALA A 82 9.22 -0.29 5.59
CA ALA A 82 7.77 -0.23 5.49
C ALA A 82 7.13 -1.61 5.63
N PHE A 83 7.63 -2.60 4.91
CA PHE A 83 7.10 -3.97 5.00
C PHE A 83 7.45 -4.64 6.32
N LYS A 84 8.61 -4.33 6.89
CA LYS A 84 8.95 -4.79 8.24
C LYS A 84 7.93 -4.29 9.26
N TRP A 85 7.55 -3.02 9.16
CA TRP A 85 6.48 -2.45 9.98
C TRP A 85 5.16 -3.18 9.73
N ALA A 86 4.79 -3.37 8.46
CA ALA A 86 3.52 -4.00 8.09
C ALA A 86 3.39 -5.41 8.66
N PHE A 87 4.45 -6.22 8.54
CA PHE A 87 4.43 -7.58 9.08
C PHE A 87 4.49 -7.63 10.62
N SER A 88 4.90 -6.54 11.26
CA SER A 88 4.78 -6.44 12.72
C SER A 88 3.34 -6.25 13.19
N ILE A 89 2.49 -5.72 12.31
CA ILE A 89 1.06 -5.52 12.58
C ILE A 89 0.26 -6.78 12.27
N SER A 90 0.54 -7.43 11.15
CA SER A 90 -0.17 -8.64 10.71
C SER A 90 0.70 -9.47 9.77
N ASP A 91 0.63 -10.79 9.91
CA ASP A 91 1.30 -11.76 9.04
C ASP A 91 0.42 -13.02 8.97
N PRO A 92 -0.07 -13.44 7.81
CA PRO A 92 0.16 -12.83 6.50
C PRO A 92 -0.64 -11.55 6.26
N LEU A 93 -0.26 -10.84 5.21
CA LEU A 93 -0.99 -9.69 4.68
C LEU A 93 -1.53 -10.04 3.29
N TYR A 94 -2.55 -9.32 2.85
CA TYR A 94 -3.14 -9.52 1.54
C TYR A 94 -3.10 -8.24 0.73
N ALA A 95 -2.70 -8.35 -0.53
CA ALA A 95 -2.68 -7.24 -1.48
C ALA A 95 -3.66 -7.52 -2.60
N TYR A 96 -4.53 -6.56 -2.88
CA TYR A 96 -5.50 -6.61 -3.96
C TYR A 96 -4.98 -5.71 -5.09
N VAL A 97 -4.64 -6.31 -6.21
CA VAL A 97 -3.96 -5.62 -7.31
C VAL A 97 -4.75 -5.75 -8.60
N SER A 98 -5.00 -4.63 -9.28
CA SER A 98 -5.63 -4.65 -10.60
C SER A 98 -4.73 -5.41 -11.58
N ARG A 99 -5.34 -6.24 -12.42
CA ARG A 99 -4.64 -7.00 -13.47
C ARG A 99 -3.85 -6.07 -14.41
N ASP A 100 -4.30 -4.83 -14.56
CA ASP A 100 -3.67 -3.85 -15.43
C ASP A 100 -2.48 -3.12 -14.78
N ASN A 101 -2.26 -3.34 -13.49
CA ASN A 101 -1.19 -2.67 -12.76
C ASN A 101 0.14 -3.44 -12.87
N ASP A 102 0.78 -3.36 -14.04
CA ASP A 102 1.99 -4.11 -14.34
C ASP A 102 3.16 -3.82 -13.41
N LYS A 103 3.29 -2.58 -12.95
CA LYS A 103 4.38 -2.19 -12.05
C LYS A 103 4.31 -2.92 -10.71
N VAL A 104 3.12 -2.94 -10.12
CA VAL A 104 2.90 -3.61 -8.83
C VAL A 104 2.99 -5.12 -9.00
N LEU A 105 2.45 -5.67 -10.10
CA LEU A 105 2.53 -7.10 -10.36
C LEU A 105 3.98 -7.58 -10.49
N ARG A 106 4.83 -6.83 -11.21
CA ARG A 106 6.26 -7.17 -11.33
C ARG A 106 6.96 -7.12 -9.97
N PHE A 107 6.64 -6.11 -9.19
CA PHE A 107 7.18 -5.96 -7.84
C PHE A 107 6.83 -7.16 -6.96
N ILE A 108 5.56 -7.59 -6.96
CA ILE A 108 5.10 -8.73 -6.17
C ILE A 108 5.77 -10.01 -6.64
N ARG A 109 5.92 -10.21 -7.95
CA ARG A 109 6.58 -11.40 -8.52
C ARG A 109 8.04 -11.50 -8.12
N ARG A 110 8.75 -10.37 -7.99
CA ARG A 110 10.14 -10.38 -7.54
C ARG A 110 10.29 -10.92 -6.12
N HIS A 111 9.27 -10.76 -5.30
CA HIS A 111 9.28 -11.22 -3.92
C HIS A 111 8.68 -12.62 -3.76
N ASP A 112 8.27 -13.23 -4.87
CA ASP A 112 7.73 -14.59 -4.88
C ASP A 112 6.49 -14.76 -4.00
N TRP A 113 5.75 -13.70 -3.79
CA TRP A 113 4.50 -13.77 -3.05
C TRP A 113 3.43 -14.44 -3.88
N LYS A 114 2.60 -15.22 -3.20
CA LYS A 114 1.70 -16.17 -3.84
C LYS A 114 0.36 -15.58 -4.21
N LYS A 115 -0.07 -15.80 -5.47
CA LYS A 115 -1.43 -15.53 -5.88
C LYS A 115 -2.35 -16.57 -5.21
N VAL A 116 -3.37 -16.10 -4.47
CA VAL A 116 -4.31 -16.99 -3.77
C VAL A 116 -5.72 -16.93 -4.34
N ASN A 117 -6.06 -15.86 -5.06
CA ASN A 117 -7.38 -15.74 -5.69
C ASN A 117 -7.36 -14.68 -6.79
N GLU A 118 -8.42 -14.70 -7.59
CA GLU A 118 -8.66 -13.69 -8.61
C GLU A 118 -10.16 -13.49 -8.74
N ILE A 119 -10.61 -12.25 -8.57
CA ILE A 119 -12.03 -11.89 -8.66
C ILE A 119 -12.15 -10.77 -9.69
N ASP A 120 -12.86 -11.05 -10.78
CA ASP A 120 -12.98 -10.13 -11.93
C ASP A 120 -11.58 -9.76 -12.44
N SER A 121 -11.22 -8.47 -12.43
CA SER A 121 -9.90 -8.00 -12.87
C SER A 121 -8.95 -7.73 -11.70
N THR A 122 -9.25 -8.24 -10.50
CA THR A 122 -8.42 -8.04 -9.31
C THR A 122 -7.76 -9.35 -8.91
N ILE A 123 -6.43 -9.31 -8.76
CA ILE A 123 -5.65 -10.46 -8.29
C ILE A 123 -5.33 -10.26 -6.82
N ILE A 124 -5.55 -11.31 -6.02
CA ILE A 124 -5.28 -11.27 -4.59
C ILE A 124 -4.02 -12.07 -4.30
N PHE A 125 -3.04 -11.41 -3.67
CA PHE A 125 -1.77 -12.04 -3.27
C PHE A 125 -1.70 -12.17 -1.75
N GLU A 126 -1.12 -13.28 -1.31
CA GLU A 126 -0.75 -13.47 0.08
C GLU A 126 0.72 -13.09 0.26
N LEU A 127 0.96 -12.12 1.14
CA LEU A 127 2.29 -11.63 1.45
C LEU A 127 2.72 -12.17 2.80
N THR A 128 3.90 -12.75 2.85
CA THR A 128 4.50 -13.28 4.08
C THR A 128 5.80 -12.57 4.39
N ASP A 129 6.14 -12.53 5.67
CA ASP A 129 7.35 -11.85 6.14
C ASP A 129 8.60 -12.44 5.46
N LEU A 130 9.37 -11.57 4.83
CA LEU A 130 10.59 -11.96 4.12
C LEU A 130 11.65 -12.53 5.05
N THR A 131 11.67 -12.16 6.32
CA THR A 131 12.63 -12.67 7.30
C THR A 131 12.40 -14.14 7.63
N THR A 132 11.16 -14.62 7.56
CA THR A 132 10.86 -16.04 7.74
C THR A 132 11.25 -16.87 6.53
N ARG A 133 11.29 -16.23 5.35
CA ARG A 133 11.62 -16.86 4.09
C ARG A 133 13.11 -16.92 3.83
N TYR A 134 13.84 -15.90 4.29
CA TYR A 134 15.28 -15.79 4.16
C TYR A 134 15.88 -15.59 5.56
N PRO A 135 15.82 -16.60 6.42
CA PRO A 135 16.38 -16.49 7.77
C PRO A 135 17.89 -16.28 7.68
N LYS A 136 18.37 -15.30 8.40
CA LYS A 136 19.82 -15.04 8.47
C LYS A 136 20.51 -16.09 9.33
#